data_06861971f248cbd8bb04ddd18301e9ae
#
_entry.id   06861971f248cbd8bb04ddd18301e9ae
#
_cell.length_a   1.000
_cell.length_b   1.000
_cell.length_c   1.000
_cell.angle_alpha   90.00
_cell.angle_beta   90.00
_cell.angle_gamma   90.00
#
_symmetry.space_group_name_H-M   'P 1'
#
loop_
_entity.id
_entity.type
_entity.pdbx_description
1 polymer ?
#
loop_
_entity_poly.entity_id
_entity_poly.type
_entity_poly.pdbx_seq_one_letter_code
_entity_poly.pdbx_strand_id
1 'polypeptide(L)'
;MDLELLDLYGRASEWTSTKVAAAASMLDAPTSCDGWSVRTLMNHMLETQLYFVGAARGEDVSPPAGTPPDLVSDDPSVDFQKARAETLETFGAPGVIEQTGPALGIAFSDQLLHGWDLARSTAQESTMPAGLPEAAYAMIHGRFTEEQRKGVFKPEIAVAPDASAQDKLLAYTGRDPSA
;
A
#
# COMPACT_ATOMS: atom_id res chain seq x y z
N MET A 1 6.34 -17.17 10.72
CA MET A 1 6.28 -16.47 9.39
C MET A 1 4.93 -15.78 9.24
N ASP A 2 3.82 -16.46 9.41
CA ASP A 2 2.49 -15.89 9.12
C ASP A 2 2.06 -14.81 10.11
N LEU A 3 2.29 -15.03 11.41
CA LEU A 3 2.05 -14.00 12.44
C LEU A 3 2.96 -12.78 12.26
N GLU A 4 4.18 -12.98 11.77
CA GLU A 4 5.10 -11.90 11.44
C GLU A 4 4.58 -11.06 10.25
N LEU A 5 4.05 -11.70 9.19
CA LEU A 5 3.49 -11.00 8.04
C LEU A 5 2.22 -10.22 8.41
N LEU A 6 1.37 -10.79 9.26
CA LEU A 6 0.18 -10.11 9.77
C LEU A 6 0.57 -8.89 10.65
N ASP A 7 1.61 -9.00 11.47
CA ASP A 7 2.16 -7.88 12.25
C ASP A 7 2.70 -6.76 11.32
N LEU A 8 3.47 -7.13 10.30
CA LEU A 8 3.99 -6.17 9.32
C LEU A 8 2.85 -5.40 8.63
N TYR A 9 1.82 -6.11 8.15
CA TYR A 9 0.63 -5.48 7.58
C TYR A 9 -0.07 -4.58 8.59
N GLY A 10 -0.27 -5.07 9.83
CA GLY A 10 -0.90 -4.33 10.91
C GLY A 10 -0.19 -3.00 11.20
N ARG A 11 1.13 -3.03 11.32
CA ARG A 11 1.96 -1.83 11.57
C ARG A 11 1.97 -0.86 10.39
N ALA A 12 2.10 -1.37 9.17
CA ALA A 12 2.07 -0.54 7.97
C ALA A 12 0.71 0.15 7.81
N SER A 13 -0.38 -0.60 7.89
CA SER A 13 -1.74 -0.06 7.75
C SER A 13 -2.13 0.88 8.90
N GLU A 14 -1.60 0.68 10.12
CA GLU A 14 -1.77 1.62 11.23
C GLU A 14 -1.07 2.95 10.94
N TRP A 15 0.20 2.91 10.51
CA TRP A 15 0.92 4.12 10.11
C TRP A 15 0.19 4.84 8.96
N THR A 16 -0.25 4.10 7.95
CA THR A 16 -1.00 4.63 6.81
C THR A 16 -2.33 5.26 7.24
N SER A 17 -3.02 4.68 8.22
CA SER A 17 -4.28 5.24 8.73
C SER A 17 -4.10 6.64 9.31
N THR A 18 -2.94 6.93 9.92
CA THR A 18 -2.62 8.29 10.39
C THR A 18 -2.49 9.28 9.23
N LYS A 19 -1.99 8.82 8.07
CA LYS A 19 -1.86 9.65 6.87
C LYS A 19 -3.22 9.92 6.22
N VAL A 20 -4.08 8.91 6.17
CA VAL A 20 -5.47 9.04 5.70
C VAL A 20 -6.23 10.05 6.55
N ALA A 21 -6.17 9.94 7.87
CA ALA A 21 -6.86 10.85 8.78
C ALA A 21 -6.40 12.31 8.60
N ALA A 22 -5.10 12.55 8.49
CA ALA A 22 -4.56 13.90 8.29
C ALA A 22 -4.87 14.49 6.89
N ALA A 23 -5.08 13.65 5.88
CA ALA A 23 -5.40 14.05 4.51
C ALA A 23 -6.92 14.17 4.23
N ALA A 24 -7.79 13.83 5.17
CA ALA A 24 -9.25 13.74 4.97
C ALA A 24 -9.91 15.04 4.48
N SER A 25 -9.33 16.20 4.81
CA SER A 25 -9.80 17.51 4.33
C SER A 25 -9.19 17.96 3.00
N MET A 26 -8.31 17.16 2.39
CA MET A 26 -7.51 17.51 1.21
C MET A 26 -7.83 16.61 -0.01
N LEU A 27 -9.04 16.10 -0.10
CA LEU A 27 -9.42 15.06 -1.08
C LEU A 27 -9.20 15.47 -2.54
N ASP A 28 -9.29 16.75 -2.86
CA ASP A 28 -9.09 17.25 -4.22
C ASP A 28 -7.62 17.64 -4.53
N ALA A 29 -6.72 17.55 -3.54
CA ALA A 29 -5.32 17.86 -3.75
C ALA A 29 -4.67 16.85 -4.73
N PRO A 30 -3.72 17.30 -5.58
CA PRO A 30 -3.00 16.40 -6.49
C PRO A 30 -2.05 15.48 -5.68
N THR A 31 -1.75 14.31 -6.26
CA THR A 31 -0.76 13.38 -5.68
C THR A 31 0.45 13.20 -6.58
N SER A 32 1.47 12.50 -6.08
CA SER A 32 2.62 12.01 -6.87
C SER A 32 2.25 10.88 -7.85
N CYS A 33 1.06 10.31 -7.73
CA CYS A 33 0.52 9.33 -8.66
C CYS A 33 -0.11 10.06 -9.85
N ASP A 34 0.40 9.80 -11.07
CA ASP A 34 0.05 10.57 -12.27
C ASP A 34 -1.47 10.62 -12.52
N GLY A 35 -2.03 11.82 -12.51
CA GLY A 35 -3.45 12.06 -12.75
C GLY A 35 -4.39 11.73 -11.59
N TRP A 36 -3.87 11.36 -10.41
CA TRP A 36 -4.67 11.01 -9.25
C TRP A 36 -4.73 12.15 -8.23
N SER A 37 -5.93 12.43 -7.74
CA SER A 37 -6.15 13.22 -6.53
C SER A 37 -5.97 12.36 -5.26
N VAL A 38 -5.94 13.01 -4.10
CA VAL A 38 -5.96 12.32 -2.79
C VAL A 38 -7.16 11.37 -2.68
N ARG A 39 -8.35 11.79 -3.12
CA ARG A 39 -9.55 10.93 -3.18
C ARG A 39 -9.31 9.69 -4.04
N THR A 40 -8.75 9.86 -5.23
CA THR A 40 -8.49 8.74 -6.13
C THR A 40 -7.49 7.76 -5.53
N LEU A 41 -6.43 8.27 -4.90
CA LEU A 41 -5.45 7.43 -4.21
C LEU A 41 -6.08 6.66 -3.05
N MET A 42 -6.90 7.32 -2.21
CA MET A 42 -7.62 6.65 -1.12
C MET A 42 -8.62 5.60 -1.64
N ASN A 43 -9.32 5.88 -2.72
CA ASN A 43 -10.20 4.90 -3.38
C ASN A 43 -9.44 3.66 -3.82
N HIS A 44 -8.23 3.82 -4.42
CA HIS A 44 -7.37 2.71 -4.78
C HIS A 44 -6.92 1.90 -3.56
N MET A 45 -6.53 2.56 -2.48
CA MET A 45 -6.12 1.90 -1.25
C MET A 45 -7.24 1.07 -0.60
N LEU A 46 -8.49 1.53 -0.70
CA LEU A 46 -9.67 0.79 -0.26
C LEU A 46 -9.97 -0.37 -1.21
N GLU A 47 -9.96 -0.14 -2.52
CA GLU A 47 -10.18 -1.17 -3.55
C GLU A 47 -9.19 -2.33 -3.40
N THR A 48 -7.92 -2.03 -3.20
CA THR A 48 -6.86 -3.03 -3.00
C THR A 48 -7.14 -3.91 -1.77
N GLN A 49 -7.53 -3.31 -0.64
CA GLN A 49 -7.89 -4.07 0.56
C GLN A 49 -9.11 -4.97 0.33
N LEU A 50 -10.17 -4.44 -0.26
CA LEU A 50 -11.39 -5.20 -0.58
C LEU A 50 -11.09 -6.35 -1.55
N TYR A 51 -10.25 -6.11 -2.56
CA TYR A 51 -9.81 -7.15 -3.48
C TYR A 51 -9.11 -8.31 -2.75
N PHE A 52 -8.13 -8.02 -1.89
CA PHE A 52 -7.39 -9.07 -1.18
C PHE A 52 -8.27 -9.82 -0.19
N VAL A 53 -9.21 -9.14 0.47
CA VAL A 53 -10.21 -9.78 1.35
C VAL A 53 -11.13 -10.72 0.55
N GLY A 54 -11.70 -10.26 -0.56
CA GLY A 54 -12.55 -11.08 -1.41
C GLY A 54 -11.82 -12.29 -1.98
N ALA A 55 -10.60 -12.09 -2.49
CA ALA A 55 -9.76 -13.17 -3.00
C ALA A 55 -9.42 -14.21 -1.92
N ALA A 56 -9.13 -13.77 -0.69
CA ALA A 56 -8.86 -14.65 0.44
C ALA A 56 -10.10 -15.47 0.87
N ARG A 57 -11.29 -14.95 0.65
CA ARG A 57 -12.56 -15.64 0.88
C ARG A 57 -13.01 -16.54 -0.28
N GLY A 58 -12.26 -16.54 -1.38
CA GLY A 58 -12.62 -17.30 -2.59
C GLY A 58 -13.76 -16.67 -3.40
N GLU A 59 -13.99 -15.38 -3.24
CA GLU A 59 -14.98 -14.62 -4.01
C GLU A 59 -14.49 -14.37 -5.43
N ASP A 60 -15.39 -14.20 -6.38
CA ASP A 60 -15.08 -13.84 -7.77
C ASP A 60 -14.81 -12.34 -7.86
N VAL A 61 -13.58 -11.95 -7.58
CA VAL A 61 -13.12 -10.55 -7.60
C VAL A 61 -12.04 -10.35 -8.65
N SER A 62 -12.02 -9.16 -9.27
CA SER A 62 -10.99 -8.78 -10.23
C SER A 62 -9.92 -7.91 -9.57
N PRO A 63 -8.63 -8.08 -9.94
CA PRO A 63 -7.57 -7.19 -9.47
C PRO A 63 -7.85 -5.73 -9.81
N PRO A 64 -7.48 -4.79 -8.93
CA PRO A 64 -7.55 -3.36 -9.22
C PRO A 64 -6.90 -3.00 -10.56
N ALA A 65 -7.59 -2.25 -11.39
CA ALA A 65 -7.10 -1.83 -12.70
C ALA A 65 -7.73 -0.51 -13.15
N GLY A 66 -6.91 0.38 -13.70
CA GLY A 66 -7.39 1.67 -14.23
C GLY A 66 -7.80 2.66 -13.15
N THR A 67 -8.94 3.32 -13.34
CA THR A 67 -9.47 4.28 -12.36
C THR A 67 -10.23 3.53 -11.27
N PRO A 68 -9.87 3.68 -9.98
CA PRO A 68 -10.58 3.02 -8.90
C PRO A 68 -12.04 3.52 -8.79
N PRO A 69 -12.97 2.68 -8.32
CA PRO A 69 -14.35 3.10 -8.05
C PRO A 69 -14.38 4.12 -6.90
N ASP A 70 -15.46 4.91 -6.82
CA ASP A 70 -15.64 5.87 -5.72
C ASP A 70 -16.14 5.13 -4.46
N LEU A 71 -15.19 4.87 -3.55
CA LEU A 71 -15.40 4.13 -2.30
C LEU A 71 -15.29 5.03 -1.06
N VAL A 72 -14.64 6.19 -1.20
CA VAL A 72 -14.44 7.14 -0.11
C VAL A 72 -15.75 7.88 0.17
N SER A 73 -16.29 7.68 1.38
CA SER A 73 -17.46 8.37 1.90
C SER A 73 -17.13 9.78 2.42
N ASP A 74 -18.02 10.32 3.24
CA ASP A 74 -17.80 11.60 3.93
C ASP A 74 -16.71 11.51 5.03
N ASP A 75 -16.37 10.30 5.48
CA ASP A 75 -15.32 10.05 6.47
C ASP A 75 -14.32 9.01 5.99
N PRO A 76 -13.29 9.42 5.25
CA PRO A 76 -12.24 8.52 4.75
C PRO A 76 -11.54 7.71 5.83
N SER A 77 -11.45 8.26 7.05
CA SER A 77 -10.79 7.59 8.17
C SER A 77 -11.58 6.38 8.64
N VAL A 78 -12.89 6.51 8.71
CA VAL A 78 -13.79 5.41 9.06
C VAL A 78 -13.77 4.32 7.98
N ASP A 79 -13.81 4.71 6.71
CA ASP A 79 -13.75 3.76 5.59
C ASP A 79 -12.46 2.96 5.62
N PHE A 80 -11.32 3.65 5.80
CA PHE A 80 -10.01 3.00 5.85
C PHE A 80 -9.87 2.07 7.06
N GLN A 81 -10.29 2.49 8.25
CA GLN A 81 -10.23 1.66 9.46
C GLN A 81 -11.11 0.42 9.33
N LYS A 82 -12.26 0.52 8.70
CA LYS A 82 -13.15 -0.62 8.43
C LYS A 82 -12.47 -1.63 7.51
N ALA A 83 -11.93 -1.19 6.37
CA ALA A 83 -11.24 -2.05 5.41
C ALA A 83 -10.00 -2.70 6.03
N ARG A 84 -9.23 -1.95 6.81
CA ARG A 84 -8.08 -2.44 7.58
C ARG A 84 -8.47 -3.53 8.57
N ALA A 85 -9.52 -3.30 9.37
CA ALA A 85 -9.99 -4.27 10.36
C ALA A 85 -10.44 -5.57 9.68
N GLU A 86 -11.17 -5.47 8.58
CA GLU A 86 -11.64 -6.61 7.79
C GLU A 86 -10.48 -7.41 7.19
N THR A 87 -9.44 -6.73 6.70
CA THR A 87 -8.22 -7.38 6.19
C THR A 87 -7.50 -8.15 7.30
N LEU A 88 -7.29 -7.53 8.47
CA LEU A 88 -6.65 -8.16 9.62
C LEU A 88 -7.43 -9.38 10.13
N GLU A 89 -8.76 -9.28 10.20
CA GLU A 89 -9.63 -10.38 10.58
C GLU A 89 -9.56 -11.55 9.59
N THR A 90 -9.66 -11.24 8.29
CA THR A 90 -9.67 -12.24 7.23
C THR A 90 -8.34 -13.00 7.16
N PHE A 91 -7.21 -12.30 7.13
CA PHE A 91 -5.89 -12.92 7.05
C PHE A 91 -5.40 -13.47 8.42
N GLY A 92 -6.00 -13.05 9.52
CA GLY A 92 -5.76 -13.63 10.85
C GLY A 92 -6.44 -14.97 11.06
N ALA A 93 -7.35 -15.39 10.19
CA ALA A 93 -7.97 -16.69 10.27
C ALA A 93 -6.97 -17.83 9.95
N PRO A 94 -7.03 -18.96 10.65
CA PRO A 94 -6.07 -20.07 10.48
C PRO A 94 -6.01 -20.55 9.01
N GLY A 95 -4.81 -20.65 8.46
CA GLY A 95 -4.55 -21.22 7.15
C GLY A 95 -4.77 -20.27 5.99
N VAL A 96 -5.31 -19.07 6.20
CA VAL A 96 -5.61 -18.12 5.09
C VAL A 96 -4.33 -17.60 4.44
N ILE A 97 -3.33 -17.24 5.21
CA ILE A 97 -2.06 -16.72 4.67
C ILE A 97 -1.37 -17.77 3.81
N GLU A 98 -1.34 -19.03 4.26
CA GLU A 98 -0.73 -20.15 3.51
C GLU A 98 -1.49 -20.44 2.20
N GLN A 99 -2.82 -20.34 2.25
CA GLN A 99 -3.67 -20.60 1.08
C GLN A 99 -3.57 -19.50 0.02
N THR A 100 -3.42 -18.25 0.46
CA THR A 100 -3.39 -17.07 -0.42
C THR A 100 -1.98 -16.73 -0.93
N GLY A 101 -0.95 -17.43 -0.45
CA GLY A 101 0.43 -17.23 -0.88
C GLY A 101 0.94 -15.81 -0.64
N PRO A 102 1.39 -15.06 -1.67
CA PRO A 102 1.99 -13.74 -1.48
C PRO A 102 0.99 -12.60 -1.24
N ALA A 103 -0.32 -12.86 -1.20
CA ALA A 103 -1.36 -11.83 -1.21
C ALA A 103 -1.19 -10.79 -0.09
N LEU A 104 -1.03 -11.24 1.16
CA LEU A 104 -0.86 -10.33 2.29
C LEU A 104 0.46 -9.53 2.23
N GLY A 105 1.53 -10.11 1.67
CA GLY A 105 2.80 -9.42 1.45
C GLY A 105 2.69 -8.31 0.40
N ILE A 106 1.90 -8.53 -0.64
CA ILE A 106 1.59 -7.51 -1.64
C ILE A 106 0.73 -6.41 -1.01
N ALA A 107 -0.33 -6.77 -0.28
CA ALA A 107 -1.18 -5.81 0.43
C ALA A 107 -0.37 -4.96 1.44
N PHE A 108 0.56 -5.56 2.18
CA PHE A 108 1.47 -4.86 3.09
C PHE A 108 2.32 -3.81 2.34
N SER A 109 2.95 -4.21 1.24
CA SER A 109 3.81 -3.33 0.46
C SER A 109 3.02 -2.20 -0.19
N ASP A 110 1.83 -2.50 -0.71
CA ASP A 110 0.90 -1.53 -1.30
C ASP A 110 0.50 -0.44 -0.29
N GLN A 111 0.04 -0.86 0.91
CA GLN A 111 -0.37 0.08 1.95
C GLN A 111 0.79 0.96 2.42
N LEU A 112 1.98 0.43 2.56
CA LEU A 112 3.15 1.18 2.99
C LEU A 112 3.58 2.22 1.94
N LEU A 113 3.62 1.83 0.66
CA LEU A 113 4.00 2.71 -0.45
C LEU A 113 2.98 3.83 -0.66
N HIS A 114 1.68 3.51 -0.67
CA HIS A 114 0.63 4.51 -0.84
C HIS A 114 0.42 5.39 0.39
N GLY A 115 0.71 4.88 1.58
CA GLY A 115 0.82 5.71 2.78
C GLY A 115 1.91 6.79 2.64
N TRP A 116 3.05 6.44 2.04
CA TRP A 116 4.12 7.40 1.71
C TRP A 116 3.68 8.39 0.62
N ASP A 117 3.07 7.92 -0.46
CA ASP A 117 2.53 8.78 -1.53
C ASP A 117 1.57 9.82 -0.95
N LEU A 118 0.67 9.39 -0.06
CA LEU A 118 -0.29 10.26 0.59
C LEU A 118 0.37 11.28 1.52
N ALA A 119 1.34 10.84 2.33
CA ALA A 119 2.11 11.72 3.23
C ALA A 119 2.85 12.80 2.45
N ARG A 120 3.53 12.44 1.36
CA ARG A 120 4.24 13.40 0.48
C ARG A 120 3.29 14.39 -0.17
N SER A 121 2.19 13.90 -0.73
CA SER A 121 1.21 14.71 -1.44
C SER A 121 0.49 15.73 -0.56
N THR A 122 0.46 15.49 0.75
CA THR A 122 -0.24 16.34 1.73
C THR A 122 0.71 16.98 2.76
N ALA A 123 2.00 17.04 2.44
CA ALA A 123 3.06 17.67 3.26
C ALA A 123 3.13 17.14 4.70
N GLN A 124 2.87 15.85 4.90
CA GLN A 124 3.02 15.16 6.17
C GLN A 124 4.44 14.58 6.33
N GLU A 125 4.80 14.23 7.58
CA GLU A 125 5.98 13.40 7.84
C GLU A 125 5.85 12.05 7.12
N SER A 126 6.85 11.70 6.30
CA SER A 126 6.82 10.54 5.40
C SER A 126 7.84 9.45 5.76
N THR A 127 8.52 9.58 6.90
CA THR A 127 9.40 8.52 7.40
C THR A 127 8.57 7.31 7.79
N MET A 128 8.85 6.18 7.14
CA MET A 128 8.19 4.91 7.44
C MET A 128 8.70 4.33 8.76
N PRO A 129 7.86 3.60 9.52
CA PRO A 129 8.29 2.92 10.74
C PRO A 129 9.45 1.94 10.48
N ALA A 130 10.41 1.91 11.40
CA ALA A 130 11.61 1.09 11.27
C ALA A 130 11.28 -0.40 11.04
N GLY A 131 12.03 -1.02 10.14
CA GLY A 131 11.89 -2.43 9.74
C GLY A 131 10.84 -2.66 8.65
N LEU A 132 9.88 -1.74 8.44
CA LEU A 132 8.87 -1.91 7.38
C LEU A 132 9.44 -1.72 5.97
N PRO A 133 10.28 -0.70 5.69
CA PRO A 133 10.91 -0.57 4.38
C PRO A 133 11.77 -1.76 3.98
N GLU A 134 12.56 -2.29 4.91
CA GLU A 134 13.39 -3.48 4.70
C GLU A 134 12.55 -4.70 4.34
N ALA A 135 11.48 -4.92 5.12
CA ALA A 135 10.58 -6.04 4.89
C ALA A 135 9.85 -5.92 3.55
N ALA A 136 9.31 -4.74 3.23
CA ALA A 136 8.62 -4.50 1.95
C ALA A 136 9.58 -4.66 0.76
N TYR A 137 10.78 -4.11 0.84
CA TYR A 137 11.79 -4.29 -0.19
C TYR A 137 12.13 -5.77 -0.43
N ALA A 138 12.34 -6.54 0.64
CA ALA A 138 12.62 -7.98 0.53
C ALA A 138 11.44 -8.78 -0.07
N MET A 139 10.21 -8.30 0.10
CA MET A 139 9.01 -8.95 -0.45
C MET A 139 8.81 -8.69 -1.94
N ILE A 140 9.23 -7.52 -2.44
CA ILE A 140 8.96 -7.14 -3.84
C ILE A 140 10.19 -7.20 -4.74
N HIS A 141 11.41 -7.01 -4.19
CA HIS A 141 12.64 -6.97 -4.97
C HIS A 141 12.89 -8.32 -5.67
N GLY A 142 13.07 -8.27 -6.99
CA GLY A 142 13.31 -9.46 -7.81
C GLY A 142 12.13 -10.42 -7.96
N ARG A 143 10.93 -10.05 -7.49
CA ARG A 143 9.72 -10.89 -7.58
C ARG A 143 8.90 -10.66 -8.84
N PHE A 144 9.13 -9.55 -9.53
CA PHE A 144 8.42 -9.17 -10.74
C PHE A 144 9.34 -9.25 -11.96
N THR A 145 8.84 -9.80 -13.05
CA THR A 145 9.49 -9.68 -14.35
C THR A 145 9.42 -8.23 -14.84
N GLU A 146 10.27 -7.83 -15.79
CA GLU A 146 10.23 -6.50 -16.39
C GLU A 146 8.84 -6.15 -16.96
N GLU A 147 8.12 -7.11 -17.52
CA GLU A 147 6.79 -6.88 -18.04
C GLU A 147 5.75 -6.65 -16.94
N GLN A 148 5.81 -7.44 -15.86
CA GLN A 148 4.95 -7.26 -14.69
C GLN A 148 5.20 -5.91 -13.99
N ARG A 149 6.46 -5.47 -13.92
CA ARG A 149 6.81 -4.16 -13.36
C ARG A 149 6.14 -3.00 -14.07
N LYS A 150 6.10 -3.02 -15.42
CA LYS A 150 5.49 -1.95 -16.25
C LYS A 150 4.03 -1.66 -15.92
N GLY A 151 3.29 -2.65 -15.40
CA GLY A 151 1.90 -2.50 -15.01
C GLY A 151 1.69 -2.07 -13.55
N VAL A 152 2.75 -2.13 -12.72
CA VAL A 152 2.66 -1.94 -11.26
C VAL A 152 3.52 -0.80 -10.76
N PHE A 153 4.73 -0.65 -11.31
CA PHE A 153 5.72 0.33 -10.86
C PHE A 153 6.21 1.22 -12.01
N LYS A 154 6.62 2.44 -11.68
CA LYS A 154 7.42 3.29 -12.57
C LYS A 154 8.83 2.68 -12.74
N PRO A 155 9.61 3.13 -13.76
CA PRO A 155 11.00 2.72 -13.89
C PRO A 155 11.80 2.97 -12.61
N GLU A 156 12.67 2.05 -12.25
CA GLU A 156 13.54 2.16 -11.08
C GLU A 156 14.45 3.39 -11.18
N ILE A 157 14.63 4.10 -10.07
CA ILE A 157 15.50 5.26 -9.93
C ILE A 157 16.81 4.80 -9.27
N ALA A 158 17.95 5.25 -9.79
CA ALA A 158 19.23 4.94 -9.17
C ALA A 158 19.41 5.69 -7.86
N VAL A 159 19.81 4.98 -6.81
CA VAL A 159 20.19 5.54 -5.50
C VAL A 159 21.59 5.05 -5.09
N ALA A 160 22.20 5.76 -4.13
CA ALA A 160 23.51 5.38 -3.62
C ALA A 160 23.48 3.95 -2.99
N PRO A 161 24.56 3.19 -3.08
CA PRO A 161 24.62 1.83 -2.51
C PRO A 161 24.32 1.78 -1.00
N ASP A 162 24.70 2.84 -0.28
CA ASP A 162 24.47 3.05 1.15
C ASP A 162 23.19 3.82 1.49
N ALA A 163 22.31 4.07 0.50
CA ALA A 163 21.00 4.68 0.73
C ALA A 163 20.19 3.90 1.78
N SER A 164 19.30 4.61 2.46
CA SER A 164 18.41 4.01 3.45
C SER A 164 17.54 2.90 2.84
N ALA A 165 17.01 2.03 3.68
CA ALA A 165 16.08 0.99 3.20
C ALA A 165 14.80 1.61 2.60
N GLN A 166 14.32 2.71 3.16
CA GLN A 166 13.20 3.46 2.61
C GLN A 166 13.52 4.00 1.22
N ASP A 167 14.70 4.64 1.04
CA ASP A 167 15.07 5.18 -0.26
C ASP A 167 15.24 4.08 -1.32
N LYS A 168 15.80 2.94 -0.93
CA LYS A 168 15.91 1.76 -1.82
C LYS A 168 14.54 1.22 -2.22
N LEU A 169 13.60 1.10 -1.28
CA LEU A 169 12.23 0.67 -1.55
C LEU A 169 11.51 1.63 -2.51
N LEU A 170 11.58 2.92 -2.22
CA LEU A 170 10.96 3.98 -3.04
C LEU A 170 11.55 4.00 -4.45
N ALA A 171 12.87 4.05 -4.56
CA ALA A 171 13.59 4.04 -5.83
C ALA A 171 13.28 2.80 -6.68
N TYR A 172 13.24 1.61 -6.05
CA TYR A 172 12.88 0.38 -6.73
C TYR A 172 11.48 0.44 -7.35
N THR A 173 10.53 1.13 -6.73
CA THR A 173 9.17 1.30 -7.24
C THR A 173 8.98 2.55 -8.11
N GLY A 174 10.07 3.25 -8.42
CA GLY A 174 10.10 4.44 -9.28
C GLY A 174 9.59 5.72 -8.61
N ARG A 175 9.60 5.75 -7.27
CA ARG A 175 9.32 6.93 -6.46
C ARG A 175 10.63 7.65 -6.15
N ASP A 176 10.68 8.98 -6.37
CA ASP A 176 11.86 9.77 -6.03
C ASP A 176 11.91 10.01 -4.50
N PRO A 177 12.92 9.46 -3.78
CA PRO A 177 13.02 9.66 -2.33
C PRO A 177 13.27 11.11 -1.92
N SER A 178 13.77 11.94 -2.84
CA SER A 178 14.13 13.34 -2.61
C SER A 178 13.03 14.34 -2.99
N ALA A 179 11.96 13.89 -3.64
CA ALA A 179 10.88 14.75 -4.15
C ALA A 179 10.04 15.38 -3.05
#